data_5bf3c6413cddfe8a17d24f5d06fa6471
#
_entry.id   5bf3c6413cddfe8a17d24f5d06fa6471
#
_cell.length_a   1.000
_cell.length_b   1.000
_cell.length_c   1.000
_cell.angle_alpha   90.00
_cell.angle_beta   90.00
_cell.angle_gamma   90.00
#
_symmetry.space_group_name_H-M   'P 1'
#
loop_
_entity.id
_entity.type
_entity.pdbx_description
1 polymer ?
#
loop_
_entity_poly.entity_id
_entity_poly.type
_entity_poly.pdbx_seq_one_letter_code
_entity_poly.pdbx_strand_id
1 'polypeptide(L)'
;MAVHDTIGDFLTIIRNGSAARRDKVSARHSKVHESLCQIFKDEGYIKDFTVQEDGAKRVLEIDLKYVDDVPAITGLERHSTPGRRVYYGYRDIPRILGGLGIAILTTSKGVMRAREARRQRLGGELICAIW
;
A
#
# COMPACT_ATOMS: atom_id res chain seq x y z
N MET A 1 14.66 -7.01 21.33
CA MET A 1 14.84 -5.99 20.27
C MET A 1 13.50 -5.80 19.55
N ALA A 2 13.04 -4.57 19.49
CA ALA A 2 11.80 -4.27 18.78
C ALA A 2 12.03 -4.40 17.28
N VAL A 3 11.14 -5.12 16.60
CA VAL A 3 11.16 -5.22 15.15
C VAL A 3 10.32 -4.08 14.59
N HIS A 4 10.95 -3.28 13.75
CA HIS A 4 10.30 -2.09 13.19
C HIS A 4 9.57 -2.43 11.90
N ASP A 5 8.27 -2.16 11.84
CA ASP A 5 7.45 -2.37 10.64
C ASP A 5 7.22 -1.04 9.93
N THR A 6 8.16 -0.67 9.08
CA THR A 6 8.09 0.59 8.33
C THR A 6 6.91 0.63 7.36
N ILE A 7 6.53 -0.50 6.79
CA ILE A 7 5.37 -0.59 5.90
C ILE A 7 4.08 -0.40 6.71
N GLY A 8 3.99 -1.05 7.87
CA GLY A 8 2.85 -0.87 8.78
C GLY A 8 2.68 0.58 9.19
N ASP A 9 3.76 1.26 9.54
CA ASP A 9 3.76 2.68 9.89
C ASP A 9 3.28 3.53 8.72
N PHE A 10 3.78 3.25 7.52
CA PHE A 10 3.37 3.93 6.30
C PHE A 10 1.86 3.81 6.03
N LEU A 11 1.33 2.59 6.11
CA LEU A 11 -0.10 2.35 5.91
C LEU A 11 -0.95 3.03 6.98
N THR A 12 -0.47 3.07 8.21
CA THR A 12 -1.14 3.73 9.33
C THR A 12 -1.23 5.24 9.09
N ILE A 13 -0.17 5.86 8.59
CA ILE A 13 -0.17 7.29 8.24
C ILE A 13 -1.28 7.60 7.24
N ILE A 14 -1.40 6.79 6.19
CA ILE A 14 -2.44 6.96 5.17
C ILE A 14 -3.83 6.76 5.77
N ARG A 15 -4.01 5.68 6.53
CA ARG A 15 -5.29 5.35 7.17
C ARG A 15 -5.76 6.46 8.11
N ASN A 16 -4.87 6.91 8.99
CA ASN A 16 -5.20 7.97 9.95
C ASN A 16 -5.45 9.30 9.27
N GLY A 17 -4.69 9.62 8.23
CA GLY A 17 -4.90 10.83 7.44
C GLY A 17 -6.26 10.86 6.78
N SER A 18 -6.68 9.74 6.19
CA SER A 18 -8.00 9.60 5.57
C SER A 18 -9.12 9.72 6.60
N ALA A 19 -8.98 9.08 7.76
CA ALA A 19 -9.96 9.16 8.83
C ALA A 19 -10.08 10.58 9.40
N ALA A 20 -8.97 11.31 9.48
CA ALA A 20 -8.93 12.70 9.96
C ALA A 20 -9.30 13.72 8.87
N ARG A 21 -9.59 13.26 7.66
CA ARG A 21 -9.93 14.08 6.50
C ARG A 21 -8.88 15.10 6.14
N ARG A 22 -7.62 14.69 6.19
CA ARG A 22 -6.50 15.53 5.78
C ARG A 22 -6.39 15.52 4.25
N ASP A 23 -5.97 16.63 3.67
CA ASP A 23 -5.72 16.71 2.23
C ASP A 23 -4.45 15.96 1.85
N LYS A 24 -3.43 16.08 2.70
CA LYS A 24 -2.10 15.52 2.44
C LYS A 24 -1.54 14.86 3.69
N VAL A 25 -0.73 13.84 3.47
CA VAL A 25 0.10 13.24 4.52
C VAL A 25 1.51 13.07 4.00
N SER A 26 2.47 13.02 4.93
CA SER A 26 3.88 12.82 4.61
C SER A 26 4.37 11.54 5.25
N ALA A 27 5.15 10.78 4.53
CA ALA A 27 5.74 9.54 5.02
C ALA A 27 7.18 9.42 4.52
N ARG A 28 7.98 8.66 5.25
CA ARG A 28 9.35 8.39 4.84
C ARG A 28 9.37 7.65 3.50
N HIS A 29 10.22 8.10 2.58
CA HIS A 29 10.40 7.44 1.29
C HIS A 29 11.10 6.09 1.44
N SER A 30 10.64 5.10 0.67
CA SER A 30 11.36 3.88 0.34
C SER A 30 10.87 3.44 -1.03
N LYS A 31 11.61 2.55 -1.67
CA LYS A 31 11.18 2.01 -2.98
C LYS A 31 9.84 1.26 -2.86
N VAL A 32 9.65 0.53 -1.77
CA VAL A 32 8.40 -0.20 -1.52
C VAL A 32 7.25 0.79 -1.32
N HIS A 33 7.45 1.83 -0.48
CA HIS A 33 6.42 2.84 -0.24
C HIS A 33 6.03 3.57 -1.53
N GLU A 34 7.01 3.91 -2.36
CA GLU A 34 6.75 4.56 -3.64
C GLU A 34 5.95 3.65 -4.57
N SER A 35 6.32 2.37 -4.64
CA SER A 35 5.58 1.38 -5.44
C SER A 35 4.14 1.22 -4.95
N LEU A 36 3.92 1.21 -3.64
CA LEU A 36 2.58 1.16 -3.06
C LEU A 36 1.77 2.41 -3.45
N CYS A 37 2.39 3.59 -3.36
CA CYS A 37 1.73 4.83 -3.77
C CYS A 37 1.34 4.80 -5.25
N GLN A 38 2.20 4.28 -6.11
CA GLN A 38 1.89 4.19 -7.54
C GLN A 38 0.68 3.30 -7.78
N ILE A 39 0.60 2.15 -7.12
CA ILE A 39 -0.54 1.25 -7.23
C ILE A 39 -1.81 1.91 -6.68
N PHE A 40 -1.73 2.56 -5.52
CA PHE A 40 -2.88 3.25 -4.92
C PHE A 40 -3.40 4.36 -5.86
N LYS A 41 -2.51 5.09 -6.49
CA LYS A 41 -2.87 6.12 -7.46
C LYS A 41 -3.53 5.53 -8.70
N ASP A 42 -2.91 4.51 -9.27
CA ASP A 42 -3.41 3.86 -10.49
C ASP A 42 -4.80 3.26 -10.28
N GLU A 43 -5.07 2.77 -9.09
CA GLU A 43 -6.36 2.16 -8.73
C GLU A 43 -7.37 3.17 -8.18
N GLY A 44 -7.00 4.45 -8.10
CA GLY A 44 -7.91 5.50 -7.71
C GLY A 44 -8.15 5.65 -6.21
N TYR A 45 -7.26 5.14 -5.38
CA TYR A 45 -7.37 5.24 -3.92
C TYR A 45 -6.73 6.51 -3.36
N ILE A 46 -5.70 7.02 -4.03
CA ILE A 46 -5.12 8.33 -3.71
C ILE A 46 -5.14 9.20 -4.96
N LYS A 47 -5.05 10.51 -4.77
CA LYS A 47 -5.11 11.46 -5.85
C LYS A 47 -3.77 11.55 -6.59
N ASP A 48 -2.68 11.69 -5.85
CA ASP A 48 -1.33 11.80 -6.38
C ASP A 48 -0.31 11.63 -5.26
N PHE A 49 0.95 11.56 -5.64
CA PHE A 49 2.06 11.56 -4.68
C PHE A 49 3.29 12.18 -5.33
N THR A 50 4.16 12.75 -4.51
CA THR A 50 5.44 13.29 -4.97
C THR A 50 6.55 12.85 -4.02
N VAL A 51 7.75 12.72 -4.56
CA VAL A 51 8.94 12.48 -3.77
C VAL A 51 9.63 13.82 -3.58
N GLN A 52 9.83 14.22 -2.32
CA GLN A 52 10.50 15.47 -1.99
C GLN A 52 11.78 15.18 -1.22
N GLU A 53 12.79 16.00 -1.45
CA GLU A 53 14.04 15.95 -0.72
C GLU A 53 14.01 16.99 0.39
N ASP A 54 14.30 16.54 1.62
CA ASP A 54 14.41 17.39 2.79
C ASP A 54 15.79 17.15 3.41
N GLY A 55 16.78 17.92 2.95
CA GLY A 55 18.16 17.71 3.32
C GLY A 55 18.68 16.37 2.80
N ALA A 56 19.20 15.54 3.69
CA ALA A 56 19.67 14.19 3.36
C ALA A 56 18.54 13.16 3.30
N LYS A 57 17.32 13.54 3.64
CA LYS A 57 16.17 12.64 3.71
C LYS A 57 15.25 12.84 2.51
N ARG A 58 14.62 11.74 2.10
CA ARG A 58 13.59 11.77 1.07
C ARG A 58 12.24 11.46 1.73
N VAL A 59 11.24 12.22 1.35
CA VAL A 59 9.89 12.12 1.92
C VAL A 59 8.89 11.95 0.79
N LEU A 60 7.91 11.09 1.00
CA LEU A 60 6.75 10.96 0.14
C LEU A 60 5.66 11.89 0.67
N GLU A 61 5.19 12.77 -0.19
CA GLU A 61 4.02 13.58 0.09
C GLU A 61 2.86 13.00 -0.71
N ILE A 62 1.80 12.62 -0.01
CA ILE A 62 0.68 11.87 -0.57
C ILE A 62 -0.58 12.71 -0.50
N ASP A 63 -1.20 12.96 -1.66
CA ASP A 63 -2.47 13.66 -1.75
C ASP A 63 -3.60 12.66 -1.64
N LEU A 64 -4.36 12.75 -0.55
CA LEU A 64 -5.47 11.85 -0.30
C LEU A 64 -6.67 12.21 -1.17
N LYS A 65 -7.50 11.21 -1.45
CA LYS A 65 -8.65 11.37 -2.35
C LYS A 65 -9.96 11.21 -1.60
N TYR A 66 -10.89 12.11 -1.90
CA TYR A 66 -12.25 12.07 -1.37
C TYR A 66 -13.23 12.23 -2.53
N VAL A 67 -14.35 11.51 -2.45
CA VAL A 67 -15.42 11.61 -3.43
C VAL A 67 -16.70 11.91 -2.64
N ASP A 68 -17.32 13.06 -2.90
CA ASP A 68 -18.49 13.53 -2.16
C ASP A 68 -18.26 13.51 -0.65
N ASP A 69 -17.10 14.04 -0.23
CA ASP A 69 -16.64 14.11 1.16
C ASP A 69 -16.42 12.75 1.85
N VAL A 70 -16.38 11.68 1.07
CA VAL A 70 -16.09 10.33 1.58
C VAL A 70 -14.71 9.92 1.14
N PRO A 71 -13.84 9.41 2.06
CA PRO A 71 -12.53 8.92 1.67
C PRO A 71 -12.63 7.83 0.60
N ALA A 72 -11.79 7.90 -0.43
CA ALA A 72 -11.72 6.87 -1.45
C ALA A 72 -11.24 5.53 -0.86
N ILE A 73 -10.45 5.59 0.19
CA ILE A 73 -10.01 4.40 0.92
C ILE A 73 -11.05 4.08 2.00
N THR A 74 -11.69 2.93 1.89
CA THR A 74 -12.62 2.44 2.93
C THR A 74 -11.86 1.64 3.98
N GLY A 75 -10.92 0.82 3.55
CA GLY A 75 -10.08 0.02 4.44
C GLY A 75 -8.69 -0.18 3.89
N LEU A 76 -7.75 -0.32 4.78
CA LEU A 76 -6.35 -0.56 4.45
C LEU A 76 -5.76 -1.45 5.53
N GLU A 77 -5.40 -2.67 5.16
CA GLU A 77 -5.03 -3.69 6.12
C GLU A 77 -3.62 -4.24 5.82
N ARG A 78 -2.78 -4.26 6.85
CA ARG A 78 -1.46 -4.87 6.80
C ARG A 78 -1.62 -6.38 6.99
N HIS A 79 -1.04 -7.20 6.10
CA HIS A 79 -1.10 -8.65 6.20
C HIS A 79 0.21 -9.25 6.71
N SER A 80 1.24 -9.25 5.89
CA SER A 80 2.54 -9.78 6.29
C SER A 80 3.27 -8.77 7.18
N THR A 81 3.75 -9.23 8.33
CA THR A 81 4.49 -8.38 9.27
C THR A 81 5.86 -8.99 9.54
N PRO A 82 6.82 -8.23 10.10
CA PRO A 82 8.12 -8.79 10.44
C PRO A 82 8.04 -9.99 11.40
N GLY A 83 7.07 -10.01 12.30
CA GLY A 83 6.87 -11.11 13.24
C GLY A 83 6.05 -12.28 12.69
N ARG A 84 5.38 -12.07 11.56
CA ARG A 84 4.55 -13.09 10.93
C ARG A 84 4.48 -12.86 9.43
N ARG A 85 5.42 -13.45 8.71
CA ARG A 85 5.46 -13.35 7.24
C ARG A 85 4.38 -14.24 6.63
N VAL A 86 3.69 -13.72 5.60
CA VAL A 86 2.59 -14.43 4.92
C VAL A 86 2.90 -14.50 3.43
N TYR A 87 3.08 -15.72 2.91
CA TYR A 87 3.42 -15.98 1.52
C TYR A 87 2.34 -16.81 0.85
N TYR A 88 2.10 -16.53 -0.43
CA TYR A 88 1.16 -17.28 -1.24
C TYR A 88 1.76 -17.63 -2.59
N GLY A 89 1.49 -18.84 -3.09
CA GLY A 89 1.69 -19.15 -4.49
C GLY A 89 0.64 -18.39 -5.33
N TYR A 90 0.91 -18.21 -6.61
CA TYR A 90 0.04 -17.37 -7.44
C TYR A 90 -1.42 -17.87 -7.52
N ARG A 91 -1.64 -19.17 -7.36
CA ARG A 91 -2.99 -19.76 -7.37
C ARG A 91 -3.76 -19.54 -6.08
N ASP A 92 -3.04 -19.30 -4.99
CA ASP A 92 -3.61 -19.25 -3.64
C ASP A 92 -3.77 -17.82 -3.11
N ILE A 93 -3.43 -16.81 -3.91
CA ILE A 93 -3.55 -15.41 -3.51
C ILE A 93 -5.02 -15.11 -3.20
N PRO A 94 -5.34 -14.63 -1.99
CA PRO A 94 -6.74 -14.37 -1.62
C PRO A 94 -7.32 -13.21 -2.40
N ARG A 95 -8.62 -13.28 -2.63
CA ARG A 95 -9.38 -12.16 -3.18
C ARG A 95 -9.93 -11.32 -2.04
N ILE A 96 -9.82 -10.01 -2.19
CA ILE A 96 -10.29 -9.07 -1.18
C ILE A 96 -11.71 -8.64 -1.52
N LEU A 97 -12.64 -8.83 -0.59
CA LEU A 97 -14.06 -8.49 -0.76
C LEU A 97 -14.63 -8.99 -2.11
N GLY A 98 -14.37 -10.26 -2.42
CA GLY A 98 -14.89 -10.87 -3.65
C GLY A 98 -14.36 -10.25 -4.94
N GLY A 99 -13.21 -9.59 -4.88
CA GLY A 99 -12.60 -8.92 -6.03
C GLY A 99 -12.83 -7.41 -6.09
N LEU A 100 -13.60 -6.84 -5.16
CA LEU A 100 -13.82 -5.39 -5.07
C LEU A 100 -12.60 -4.66 -4.51
N GLY A 101 -11.82 -5.33 -3.63
CA GLY A 101 -10.59 -4.79 -3.08
C GLY A 101 -9.37 -5.32 -3.81
N ILE A 102 -8.20 -4.85 -3.42
CA ILE A 102 -6.93 -5.19 -4.05
C ILE A 102 -5.97 -5.73 -3.01
N ALA A 103 -5.41 -6.91 -3.29
CA ALA A 103 -4.27 -7.44 -2.56
C ALA A 103 -3.00 -7.02 -3.28
N ILE A 104 -1.97 -6.67 -2.51
CA ILE A 104 -0.67 -6.23 -3.05
C ILE A 104 0.41 -7.13 -2.48
N LEU A 105 1.25 -7.66 -3.37
CA LEU A 105 2.32 -8.58 -3.02
C LEU A 105 3.68 -8.01 -3.41
N THR A 106 4.71 -8.45 -2.69
CA THR A 106 6.07 -8.31 -3.17
C THR A 106 6.50 -9.65 -3.76
N THR A 107 6.94 -9.62 -5.01
CA THR A 107 7.33 -10.80 -5.80
C THR A 107 8.79 -10.68 -6.22
N SER A 108 9.30 -11.71 -6.87
CA SER A 108 10.66 -11.69 -7.43
C SER A 108 10.84 -10.58 -8.48
N LYS A 109 9.75 -10.07 -9.05
CA LYS A 109 9.77 -8.97 -10.03
C LYS A 109 9.28 -7.65 -9.44
N GLY A 110 9.21 -7.55 -8.13
CA GLY A 110 8.86 -6.33 -7.42
C GLY A 110 7.46 -6.34 -6.82
N VAL A 111 7.04 -5.17 -6.35
CA VAL A 111 5.72 -4.96 -5.75
C VAL A 111 4.68 -4.87 -6.85
N MET A 112 3.61 -5.64 -6.73
CA MET A 112 2.54 -5.65 -7.73
C MET A 112 1.20 -6.06 -7.13
N ARG A 113 0.13 -5.75 -7.87
CA ARG A 113 -1.22 -6.18 -7.52
C ARG A 113 -1.36 -7.69 -7.70
N ALA A 114 -2.22 -8.32 -6.90
CA ALA A 114 -2.48 -9.74 -6.99
C ALA A 114 -2.90 -10.16 -8.41
N ARG A 115 -3.72 -9.35 -9.07
CA ARG A 115 -4.15 -9.61 -10.45
C ARG A 115 -2.98 -9.75 -11.40
N GLU A 116 -1.99 -8.85 -11.30
CA GLU A 116 -0.80 -8.88 -12.11
C GLU A 116 0.09 -10.08 -11.77
N ALA A 117 0.24 -10.37 -10.48
CA ALA A 117 1.00 -11.53 -10.01
C ALA A 117 0.41 -12.83 -10.55
N ARG A 118 -0.92 -12.99 -10.51
CA ARG A 118 -1.59 -14.15 -11.08
C ARG A 118 -1.34 -14.27 -12.58
N ARG A 119 -1.46 -13.17 -13.30
CA ARG A 119 -1.23 -13.14 -14.75
C ARG A 119 0.18 -13.58 -15.11
N GLN A 120 1.15 -13.15 -14.34
CA GLN A 120 2.56 -13.51 -14.55
C GLN A 120 2.96 -14.83 -13.88
N ARG A 121 2.03 -15.50 -13.20
CA ARG A 121 2.26 -16.74 -12.46
C ARG A 121 3.34 -16.59 -11.40
N LEU A 122 3.31 -15.48 -10.68
CA LEU A 122 4.25 -15.16 -9.60
C LEU A 122 3.53 -15.22 -8.27
N GLY A 123 4.10 -15.95 -7.33
CA GLY A 123 3.72 -15.88 -5.93
C GLY A 123 4.58 -14.86 -5.22
N GLY A 124 4.26 -14.59 -3.96
CA GLY A 124 5.04 -13.66 -3.18
C GLY A 124 4.49 -13.46 -1.78
N GLU A 125 5.06 -12.47 -1.12
CA GLU A 125 4.65 -12.05 0.21
C GLU A 125 3.47 -11.09 0.10
N LEU A 126 2.37 -11.39 0.78
CA LEU A 126 1.20 -10.53 0.80
C LEU A 126 1.45 -9.37 1.76
N ILE A 127 1.68 -8.18 1.21
CA ILE A 127 1.98 -6.97 1.99
C ILE A 127 0.74 -6.42 2.66
N CYS A 128 -0.29 -6.13 1.87
CA CYS A 128 -1.47 -5.45 2.35
C CYS A 128 -2.67 -5.67 1.43
N ALA A 129 -3.82 -5.27 1.92
CA ALA A 129 -5.04 -5.18 1.13
C ALA A 129 -5.64 -3.79 1.29
N ILE A 130 -6.24 -3.28 0.24
CA ILE A 130 -6.90 -1.97 0.21
C ILE A 130 -8.25 -2.10 -0.50
N TRP A 131 -9.24 -1.41 0.03
CA TRP A 131 -10.58 -1.37 -0.56
C TRP A 131 -11.30 -0.07 -0.26
#